data_b82ff954fb4a0519099be3483e2b4d7c
#
_entry.id   b82ff954fb4a0519099be3483e2b4d7c
#
_cell.length_a   1.000
_cell.length_b   1.000
_cell.length_c   1.000
_cell.angle_alpha   90.00
_cell.angle_beta   90.00
_cell.angle_gamma   90.00
#
_symmetry.space_group_name_H-M   'P 1'
#
loop_
_entity.id
_entity.type
_entity.pdbx_description
1 polymer ?
#
loop_
_entity_poly.entity_id
_entity_poly.type
_entity_poly.pdbx_seq_one_letter_code
_entity_poly.pdbx_strand_id
1 'polypeptide(L)'
;MGFCGKGCHPFSKYMITFQIVRRILDKLNAQCLISGAFGVFRKSVLLQMNGYDTDTVGEDMELVLRLLDGGYQKTGNQIVYDPTAVCYTIVPHSLKRLLHQRDRWQRGLMDCLIKHRNMIANPLYGMLGLATMSYQFVFELLGPICSILYMLWPWFRNMFPKSWLLCAGYAGLKLGCVIVADYLEVDKDVGLLLKQIPKLVWETIVEICLHVLITGARLYGMVTFLKRRLVW
;
A
#
# COMPACT_ATOMS: atom_id res chain seq x y z
N MET A 1 -6.06 -5.74 20.43
CA MET A 1 -5.10 -6.10 21.49
C MET A 1 -3.67 -6.09 20.95
N GLY A 2 -2.81 -5.24 21.51
CA GLY A 2 -1.40 -5.46 21.64
C GLY A 2 -0.50 -5.54 20.42
N PHE A 3 -0.50 -4.56 19.52
CA PHE A 3 0.75 -4.23 18.82
C PHE A 3 1.67 -3.49 19.78
N CYS A 4 2.12 -4.17 20.82
CA CYS A 4 3.14 -3.67 21.75
C CYS A 4 4.50 -4.26 21.34
N GLY A 5 5.12 -3.68 20.34
CA GLY A 5 6.53 -3.83 20.11
C GLY A 5 7.13 -2.44 19.97
N LYS A 6 8.21 -2.15 20.68
CA LYS A 6 9.03 -0.95 20.55
C LYS A 6 9.64 -0.89 19.12
N GLY A 7 8.81 -0.70 18.08
CA GLY A 7 9.22 -0.68 16.69
C GLY A 7 8.84 0.63 16.02
N CYS A 8 9.63 1.12 15.10
CA CYS A 8 9.30 2.22 14.19
C CYS A 8 8.10 1.79 13.33
N HIS A 9 6.89 2.21 13.69
CA HIS A 9 5.69 1.69 13.06
C HIS A 9 4.89 2.73 12.31
N PRO A 10 4.60 2.48 11.05
CA PRO A 10 3.47 3.11 10.37
C PRO A 10 2.17 2.32 10.67
N PHE A 11 1.80 2.20 11.96
CA PHE A 11 0.57 1.55 12.41
C PHE A 11 -0.65 2.17 11.71
N SER A 12 -0.71 3.49 11.64
CA SER A 12 -1.77 4.25 11.00
C SER A 12 -1.97 3.88 9.52
N LYS A 13 -0.89 3.64 8.77
CA LYS A 13 -1.00 3.23 7.36
C LYS A 13 -1.64 1.85 7.21
N TYR A 14 -1.30 0.90 8.07
CA TYR A 14 -1.91 -0.43 8.06
C TYR A 14 -3.39 -0.36 8.41
N MET A 15 -3.77 0.45 9.41
CA MET A 15 -5.15 0.67 9.80
C MET A 15 -5.99 1.19 8.64
N ILE A 16 -5.57 2.28 7.99
CA ILE A 16 -6.26 2.82 6.83
C ILE A 16 -6.36 1.76 5.72
N THR A 17 -5.26 1.07 5.44
CA THR A 17 -5.23 0.07 4.35
C THR A 17 -6.21 -1.06 4.61
N PHE A 18 -6.20 -1.67 5.80
CA PHE A 18 -7.03 -2.84 6.08
C PHE A 18 -8.46 -2.48 6.45
N GLN A 19 -8.69 -1.43 7.22
CA GLN A 19 -10.04 -1.09 7.67
C GLN A 19 -10.85 -0.24 6.69
N ILE A 20 -10.19 0.50 5.81
CA ILE A 20 -10.89 1.35 4.84
C ILE A 20 -10.65 0.85 3.41
N VAL A 21 -9.40 0.91 2.93
CA VAL A 21 -9.10 0.71 1.50
C VAL A 21 -9.48 -0.69 1.06
N ARG A 22 -9.09 -1.74 1.80
CA ARG A 22 -9.41 -3.13 1.44
C ARG A 22 -10.90 -3.41 1.40
N ARG A 23 -11.68 -2.86 2.33
CA ARG A 23 -13.15 -3.00 2.34
C ARG A 23 -13.80 -2.32 1.13
N ILE A 24 -13.28 -1.16 0.71
CA ILE A 24 -13.78 -0.46 -0.48
C ILE A 24 -13.44 -1.25 -1.73
N LEU A 25 -12.19 -1.71 -1.87
CA LEU A 25 -11.75 -2.48 -3.02
C LEU A 25 -12.49 -3.82 -3.14
N ASP A 26 -12.83 -4.45 -2.02
CA ASP A 26 -13.63 -5.67 -1.99
C ASP A 26 -15.02 -5.44 -2.58
N LYS A 27 -15.73 -4.41 -2.11
CA LYS A 27 -17.05 -4.03 -2.65
C LYS A 27 -17.04 -3.68 -4.13
N LEU A 28 -15.92 -3.20 -4.64
CA LEU A 28 -15.73 -2.83 -6.04
C LEU A 28 -15.18 -3.98 -6.91
N ASN A 29 -14.97 -5.17 -6.34
CA ASN A 29 -14.24 -6.28 -6.99
C ASN A 29 -12.91 -5.82 -7.62
N ALA A 30 -12.19 -4.97 -6.92
CA ALA A 30 -10.99 -4.29 -7.41
C ALA A 30 -9.73 -4.58 -6.58
N GLN A 31 -9.71 -5.70 -5.84
CA GLN A 31 -8.54 -6.14 -5.09
C GLN A 31 -7.43 -6.56 -6.06
N CYS A 32 -6.27 -5.91 -5.98
CA CYS A 32 -5.09 -6.24 -6.80
C CYS A 32 -4.00 -6.97 -6.01
N LEU A 33 -4.17 -7.12 -4.71
CA LEU A 33 -3.17 -7.67 -3.81
C LEU A 33 -3.84 -8.41 -2.65
N ILE A 34 -3.44 -9.65 -2.41
CA ILE A 34 -3.69 -10.40 -1.18
C ILE A 34 -2.37 -10.42 -0.42
N SER A 35 -2.38 -9.98 0.85
CA SER A 35 -1.14 -9.90 1.65
C SER A 35 -0.50 -11.27 1.78
N GLY A 36 0.78 -11.39 1.45
CA GLY A 36 1.55 -12.63 1.57
C GLY A 36 1.63 -13.17 3.01
N ALA A 37 1.37 -12.34 4.04
CA ALA A 37 1.34 -12.79 5.43
C ALA A 37 0.08 -13.63 5.76
N PHE A 38 -1.04 -13.40 5.08
CA PHE A 38 -2.30 -14.10 5.34
C PHE A 38 -3.21 -14.11 4.10
N GLY A 39 -2.84 -14.88 3.10
CA GLY A 39 -3.64 -15.16 1.92
C GLY A 39 -4.11 -16.61 1.91
N VAL A 40 -5.40 -16.85 1.63
CA VAL A 40 -5.98 -18.20 1.49
C VAL A 40 -6.43 -18.38 0.05
N PHE A 41 -5.96 -19.46 -0.58
CA PHE A 41 -6.26 -19.77 -1.96
C PHE A 41 -6.80 -21.19 -2.10
N ARG A 42 -7.71 -21.40 -3.01
CA ARG A 42 -8.09 -22.77 -3.40
C ARG A 42 -6.89 -23.46 -4.05
N LYS A 43 -6.50 -24.63 -3.55
CA LYS A 43 -5.35 -25.39 -4.07
C LYS A 43 -5.44 -25.65 -5.58
N SER A 44 -6.62 -25.97 -6.09
CA SER A 44 -6.85 -26.20 -7.53
C SER A 44 -6.52 -24.95 -8.37
N VAL A 45 -6.86 -23.77 -7.87
CA VAL A 45 -6.56 -22.49 -8.54
C VAL A 45 -5.04 -22.22 -8.56
N LEU A 46 -4.36 -22.44 -7.44
CA LEU A 46 -2.89 -22.30 -7.38
C LEU A 46 -2.19 -23.25 -8.35
N LEU A 47 -2.66 -24.49 -8.45
CA LEU A 47 -2.09 -25.48 -9.38
C LEU A 47 -2.32 -25.08 -10.85
N GLN A 48 -3.49 -24.55 -11.19
CA GLN A 48 -3.78 -24.02 -12.52
C GLN A 48 -2.89 -22.82 -12.90
N MET A 49 -2.49 -22.03 -11.90
CA MET A 49 -1.60 -20.88 -12.10
C MET A 49 -0.10 -21.24 -11.99
N ASN A 50 0.27 -22.51 -11.85
CA ASN A 50 1.65 -22.95 -11.62
C ASN A 50 2.30 -22.35 -10.34
N GLY A 51 1.49 -22.04 -9.32
CA GLY A 51 1.97 -21.48 -8.05
C GLY A 51 2.40 -20.01 -8.12
N TYR A 52 3.27 -19.63 -7.20
CA TYR A 52 3.86 -18.29 -7.15
C TYR A 52 4.97 -18.13 -8.20
N ASP A 53 5.06 -16.95 -8.78
CA ASP A 53 6.18 -16.58 -9.66
C ASP A 53 7.45 -16.37 -8.82
N THR A 54 8.51 -17.10 -9.16
CA THR A 54 9.81 -17.03 -8.47
C THR A 54 10.71 -15.91 -8.99
N ASP A 55 10.38 -15.31 -10.12
CA ASP A 55 11.19 -14.29 -10.79
C ASP A 55 10.86 -12.86 -10.34
N THR A 56 9.92 -12.72 -9.39
CA THR A 56 9.53 -11.43 -8.82
C THR A 56 9.66 -11.42 -7.30
N VAL A 57 9.91 -10.23 -6.75
CA VAL A 57 9.88 -9.99 -5.30
C VAL A 57 8.52 -9.50 -4.80
N GLY A 58 7.53 -9.42 -5.71
CA GLY A 58 6.13 -9.05 -5.46
C GLY A 58 5.19 -10.20 -5.81
N GLU A 59 5.57 -11.42 -5.40
CA GLU A 59 4.92 -12.69 -5.71
C GLU A 59 3.44 -12.73 -5.33
N ASP A 60 3.07 -12.05 -4.26
CA ASP A 60 1.70 -11.98 -3.74
C ASP A 60 0.80 -11.11 -4.62
N MET A 61 1.29 -9.99 -5.08
CA MET A 61 0.58 -9.11 -6.02
C MET A 61 0.53 -9.73 -7.42
N GLU A 62 1.66 -10.31 -7.88
CA GLU A 62 1.76 -10.91 -9.20
C GLU A 62 0.76 -12.05 -9.38
N LEU A 63 0.67 -12.97 -8.42
CA LEU A 63 -0.28 -14.07 -8.45
C LEU A 63 -1.73 -13.58 -8.59
N VAL A 64 -2.11 -12.56 -7.82
CA VAL A 64 -3.46 -11.98 -7.86
C VAL A 64 -3.74 -11.34 -9.23
N LEU A 65 -2.79 -10.55 -9.74
CA LEU A 65 -2.95 -9.91 -11.05
C LEU A 65 -3.02 -10.93 -12.18
N ARG A 66 -2.21 -11.98 -12.15
CA ARG A 66 -2.24 -13.08 -13.12
C ARG A 66 -3.55 -13.84 -13.10
N LEU A 67 -4.12 -14.10 -11.93
CA LEU A 67 -5.47 -14.66 -11.78
C LEU A 67 -6.53 -13.78 -12.45
N LEU A 68 -6.46 -12.47 -12.21
CA LEU A 68 -7.45 -11.52 -12.72
C LEU A 68 -7.29 -11.29 -14.23
N ASP A 69 -6.06 -11.25 -14.73
CA ASP A 69 -5.74 -11.16 -16.16
C ASP A 69 -6.22 -12.42 -16.94
N GLY A 70 -6.09 -13.59 -16.32
CA GLY A 70 -6.63 -14.84 -16.83
C GLY A 70 -8.16 -14.95 -16.84
N GLY A 71 -8.88 -13.91 -16.44
CA GLY A 71 -10.34 -13.88 -16.47
C GLY A 71 -11.02 -14.62 -15.32
N TYR A 72 -10.32 -14.84 -14.21
CA TYR A 72 -10.84 -15.55 -13.03
C TYR A 72 -12.19 -15.02 -12.55
N GLN A 73 -12.40 -13.71 -12.57
CA GLN A 73 -13.68 -13.10 -12.19
C GLN A 73 -14.81 -13.40 -13.20
N LYS A 74 -14.49 -13.61 -14.47
CA LYS A 74 -15.48 -13.94 -15.51
C LYS A 74 -16.09 -15.34 -15.34
N THR A 75 -15.45 -16.20 -14.56
CA THR A 75 -15.93 -17.56 -14.25
C THR A 75 -16.79 -17.62 -12.98
N GLY A 76 -17.23 -16.45 -12.45
CA GLY A 76 -18.03 -16.36 -11.23
C GLY A 76 -17.23 -16.50 -9.93
N ASN A 77 -15.90 -16.57 -10.02
CA ASN A 77 -15.03 -16.57 -8.85
C ASN A 77 -14.75 -15.15 -8.35
N GLN A 78 -14.51 -15.02 -7.04
CA GLN A 78 -14.26 -13.73 -6.40
C GLN A 78 -13.02 -13.79 -5.52
N ILE A 79 -12.33 -12.65 -5.43
CA ILE A 79 -11.34 -12.37 -4.40
C ILE A 79 -12.07 -11.60 -3.31
N VAL A 80 -12.12 -12.16 -2.11
CA VAL A 80 -12.90 -11.61 -0.99
C VAL A 80 -11.94 -11.16 0.11
N TYR A 81 -12.22 -10.00 0.69
CA TYR A 81 -11.56 -9.52 1.90
C TYR A 81 -12.47 -9.68 3.11
N ASP A 82 -12.02 -10.47 4.08
CA ASP A 82 -12.71 -10.63 5.36
C ASP A 82 -11.99 -9.81 6.44
N PRO A 83 -12.59 -8.71 6.95
CA PRO A 83 -11.98 -7.89 7.98
C PRO A 83 -11.92 -8.59 9.37
N THR A 84 -12.64 -9.69 9.56
CA THR A 84 -12.62 -10.46 10.82
C THR A 84 -11.47 -11.45 10.87
N ALA A 85 -10.88 -11.77 9.70
CA ALA A 85 -9.71 -12.64 9.58
C ALA A 85 -8.44 -11.88 10.00
N VAL A 86 -8.01 -12.07 11.24
CA VAL A 86 -6.88 -11.37 11.87
C VAL A 86 -5.61 -12.20 11.81
N CYS A 87 -4.53 -11.60 11.32
CA CYS A 87 -3.19 -12.21 11.30
C CYS A 87 -2.21 -11.37 12.14
N TYR A 88 -1.47 -12.04 13.01
CA TYR A 88 -0.38 -11.44 13.78
C TYR A 88 0.94 -11.68 13.08
N THR A 89 1.65 -10.63 12.73
CA THR A 89 2.92 -10.71 12.02
C THR A 89 4.00 -9.83 12.65
N ILE A 90 5.25 -10.19 12.41
CA ILE A 90 6.38 -9.41 12.89
C ILE A 90 6.62 -8.22 11.97
N VAL A 91 6.67 -7.06 12.56
CA VAL A 91 6.93 -5.79 11.89
C VAL A 91 8.41 -5.39 11.97
N PRO A 92 8.91 -4.56 11.06
CA PRO A 92 10.29 -4.08 11.11
C PRO A 92 10.61 -3.39 12.44
N HIS A 93 11.58 -3.91 13.19
CA HIS A 93 12.00 -3.36 14.48
C HIS A 93 13.05 -2.23 14.36
N SER A 94 13.55 -1.96 13.15
CA SER A 94 14.55 -0.91 12.93
C SER A 94 14.25 -0.16 11.63
N LEU A 95 14.70 1.10 11.59
CA LEU A 95 14.59 1.94 10.40
C LEU A 95 15.24 1.26 9.17
N LYS A 96 16.42 0.65 9.32
CA LYS A 96 17.09 -0.07 8.24
C LYS A 96 16.21 -1.18 7.65
N ARG A 97 15.55 -1.98 8.49
CA ARG A 97 14.64 -3.05 8.03
C ARG A 97 13.40 -2.47 7.35
N LEU A 98 12.86 -1.37 7.88
CA LEU A 98 11.72 -0.66 7.27
C LEU A 98 12.07 -0.15 5.88
N LEU A 99 13.20 0.53 5.71
CA LEU A 99 13.64 1.06 4.42
C LEU A 99 13.90 -0.06 3.41
N HIS A 100 14.53 -1.16 3.84
CA HIS A 100 14.75 -2.34 3.00
C HIS A 100 13.42 -3.00 2.56
N GLN A 101 12.43 -3.06 3.45
CA GLN A 101 11.09 -3.54 3.11
C GLN A 101 10.42 -2.65 2.04
N ARG A 102 10.55 -1.32 2.17
CA ARG A 102 9.98 -0.35 1.20
C ARG A 102 10.67 -0.42 -0.16
N ASP A 103 11.99 -0.57 -0.17
CA ASP A 103 12.76 -0.84 -1.39
C ASP A 103 12.24 -2.11 -2.10
N ARG A 104 12.14 -3.23 -1.38
CA ARG A 104 11.65 -4.50 -1.92
C ARG A 104 10.22 -4.37 -2.48
N TRP A 105 9.32 -3.72 -1.75
CA TRP A 105 7.94 -3.52 -2.20
C TRP A 105 7.86 -2.65 -3.45
N GLN A 106 8.70 -1.62 -3.56
CA GLN A 106 8.73 -0.77 -4.74
C GLN A 106 9.20 -1.54 -5.98
N ARG A 107 10.22 -2.41 -5.83
CA ARG A 107 10.69 -3.28 -6.92
C ARG A 107 9.64 -4.29 -7.36
N GLY A 108 8.96 -4.92 -6.41
CA GLY A 108 7.86 -5.84 -6.69
C GLY A 108 6.70 -5.15 -7.42
N LEU A 109 6.30 -3.95 -6.95
CA LEU A 109 5.28 -3.15 -7.62
C LEU A 109 5.66 -2.81 -9.07
N MET A 110 6.90 -2.37 -9.31
CA MET A 110 7.37 -2.08 -10.68
C MET A 110 7.29 -3.30 -11.58
N ASP A 111 7.73 -4.44 -11.10
CA ASP A 111 7.71 -5.68 -11.86
C ASP A 111 6.27 -6.10 -12.20
N CYS A 112 5.37 -6.08 -11.23
CA CYS A 112 3.96 -6.39 -11.42
C CYS A 112 3.29 -5.43 -12.43
N LEU A 113 3.53 -4.12 -12.32
CA LEU A 113 2.95 -3.14 -13.23
C LEU A 113 3.47 -3.27 -14.66
N ILE A 114 4.73 -3.70 -14.85
CA ILE A 114 5.28 -3.95 -16.17
C ILE A 114 4.72 -5.24 -16.78
N LYS A 115 4.64 -6.32 -15.98
CA LYS A 115 4.07 -7.61 -16.41
C LYS A 115 2.59 -7.48 -16.81
N HIS A 116 1.82 -6.72 -16.05
CA HIS A 116 0.37 -6.55 -16.23
C HIS A 116 -0.01 -5.15 -16.73
N ARG A 117 0.83 -4.51 -17.54
CA ARG A 117 0.62 -3.14 -18.05
C ARG A 117 -0.67 -2.96 -18.87
N ASN A 118 -1.16 -4.02 -19.49
CA ASN A 118 -2.41 -4.07 -20.24
C ASN A 118 -3.66 -3.84 -19.37
N MET A 119 -3.53 -4.00 -18.04
CA MET A 119 -4.62 -3.76 -17.11
C MET A 119 -4.73 -2.28 -16.69
N ILE A 120 -3.66 -1.49 -16.84
CA ILE A 120 -3.60 -0.08 -16.38
C ILE A 120 -4.55 0.78 -17.23
N ALA A 121 -5.44 1.51 -16.56
CA ALA A 121 -6.46 2.38 -17.17
C ALA A 121 -7.37 1.66 -18.19
N ASN A 122 -7.46 0.35 -18.14
CA ASN A 122 -8.20 -0.45 -19.11
C ASN A 122 -9.61 -0.78 -18.57
N PRO A 123 -10.69 -0.27 -19.23
CA PRO A 123 -12.06 -0.50 -18.79
C PRO A 123 -12.51 -1.96 -18.89
N LEU A 124 -11.83 -2.81 -19.68
CA LEU A 124 -12.16 -4.23 -19.79
C LEU A 124 -11.98 -4.99 -18.48
N TYR A 125 -11.16 -4.44 -17.56
CA TYR A 125 -10.95 -4.97 -16.20
C TYR A 125 -11.83 -4.25 -15.15
N GLY A 126 -12.84 -3.48 -15.57
CA GLY A 126 -13.75 -2.77 -14.68
C GLY A 126 -13.03 -1.81 -13.72
N MET A 127 -13.46 -1.76 -12.47
CA MET A 127 -12.85 -0.90 -11.43
C MET A 127 -11.41 -1.29 -11.07
N LEU A 128 -11.03 -2.55 -11.26
CA LEU A 128 -9.64 -2.98 -11.09
C LEU A 128 -8.71 -2.20 -12.03
N GLY A 129 -9.02 -2.19 -13.34
CA GLY A 129 -8.20 -1.49 -14.34
C GLY A 129 -8.29 0.03 -14.22
N LEU A 130 -9.53 0.56 -14.17
CA LEU A 130 -9.76 2.00 -14.18
C LEU A 130 -9.29 2.71 -12.91
N ALA A 131 -9.57 2.15 -11.73
CA ALA A 131 -9.24 2.79 -10.46
C ALA A 131 -7.97 2.20 -9.83
N THR A 132 -7.98 0.89 -9.51
CA THR A 132 -6.90 0.30 -8.69
C THR A 132 -5.57 0.28 -9.42
N MET A 133 -5.48 -0.23 -10.64
CA MET A 133 -4.22 -0.31 -11.38
C MET A 133 -3.72 1.09 -11.76
N SER A 134 -4.62 2.01 -12.11
CA SER A 134 -4.27 3.41 -12.36
C SER A 134 -3.75 4.10 -11.09
N TYR A 135 -4.37 3.85 -9.93
CA TYR A 135 -3.89 4.34 -8.64
C TYR A 135 -2.48 3.78 -8.31
N GLN A 136 -2.27 2.49 -8.49
CA GLN A 136 -0.95 1.87 -8.27
C GLN A 136 0.12 2.50 -9.16
N PHE A 137 -0.21 2.76 -10.43
CA PHE A 137 0.71 3.39 -11.36
C PHE A 137 1.00 4.86 -11.00
N VAL A 138 -0.04 5.69 -10.81
CA VAL A 138 0.12 7.14 -10.61
C VAL A 138 0.63 7.46 -9.21
N PHE A 139 0.01 6.89 -8.17
CA PHE A 139 0.29 7.30 -6.78
C PHE A 139 1.33 6.41 -6.09
N GLU A 140 1.36 5.12 -6.37
CA GLU A 140 2.32 4.24 -5.72
C GLU A 140 3.62 4.12 -6.53
N LEU A 141 3.58 4.10 -7.86
CA LEU A 141 4.81 4.06 -8.65
C LEU A 141 5.42 5.46 -8.84
N LEU A 142 4.67 6.42 -9.39
CA LEU A 142 5.18 7.76 -9.67
C LEU A 142 5.18 8.68 -8.44
N GLY A 143 4.40 8.37 -7.41
CA GLY A 143 4.27 9.16 -6.19
C GLY A 143 5.60 9.57 -5.53
N PRO A 144 6.59 8.67 -5.37
CA PRO A 144 7.91 9.04 -4.85
C PRO A 144 8.61 10.14 -5.66
N ILE A 145 8.51 10.10 -6.98
CA ILE A 145 9.08 11.12 -7.87
C ILE A 145 8.35 12.44 -7.68
N CYS A 146 7.01 12.41 -7.73
CA CYS A 146 6.18 13.60 -7.51
C CYS A 146 6.42 14.21 -6.12
N SER A 147 6.62 13.39 -5.08
CA SER A 147 6.92 13.87 -3.72
C SER A 147 8.22 14.65 -3.66
N ILE A 148 9.29 14.19 -4.33
CA ILE A 148 10.56 14.93 -4.40
C ILE A 148 10.39 16.23 -5.17
N LEU A 149 9.74 16.19 -6.33
CA LEU A 149 9.47 17.38 -7.11
C LEU A 149 8.66 18.42 -6.31
N TYR A 150 7.65 17.96 -5.57
CA TYR A 150 6.85 18.81 -4.70
C TYR A 150 7.68 19.41 -3.56
N MET A 151 8.60 18.65 -2.94
CA MET A 151 9.49 19.14 -1.88
C MET A 151 10.47 20.19 -2.40
N LEU A 152 10.93 20.08 -3.65
CA LEU A 152 11.87 21.02 -4.27
C LEU A 152 11.15 22.28 -4.80
N TRP A 153 9.85 22.21 -5.09
CA TRP A 153 9.08 23.29 -5.70
C TRP A 153 9.12 24.62 -4.95
N PRO A 154 8.99 24.67 -3.59
CA PRO A 154 9.06 25.93 -2.84
C PRO A 154 10.39 26.67 -2.97
N TRP A 155 11.51 25.94 -3.19
CA TRP A 155 12.83 26.51 -3.42
C TRP A 155 12.89 27.28 -4.73
N PHE A 156 12.20 26.79 -5.76
CA PHE A 156 12.18 27.44 -7.08
C PHE A 156 11.27 28.66 -7.14
N ARG A 157 10.27 28.77 -6.26
CA ARG A 157 9.23 29.79 -6.35
C ARG A 157 9.11 30.72 -5.16
N ASN A 158 10.01 30.70 -4.17
CA ASN A 158 9.89 31.48 -2.93
C ASN A 158 8.50 31.38 -2.25
N MET A 159 7.80 30.23 -2.40
CA MET A 159 6.44 30.03 -1.93
C MET A 159 6.36 29.32 -0.56
N PHE A 160 7.43 29.38 0.24
CA PHE A 160 7.50 28.77 1.57
C PHE A 160 6.29 29.05 2.49
N PRO A 161 5.74 30.29 2.53
CA PRO A 161 4.65 30.58 3.47
C PRO A 161 3.34 29.85 3.15
N LYS A 162 3.10 29.43 1.90
CA LYS A 162 1.84 28.78 1.49
C LYS A 162 1.89 27.26 1.54
N SER A 163 3.08 26.65 1.49
CA SER A 163 3.23 25.17 1.49
C SER A 163 2.87 24.54 2.85
N TRP A 164 3.01 25.25 3.98
CA TRP A 164 2.64 24.73 5.29
C TRP A 164 1.13 24.47 5.43
N LEU A 165 0.28 25.28 4.78
CA LEU A 165 -1.17 25.06 4.77
C LEU A 165 -1.54 23.73 4.09
N LEU A 166 -0.88 23.41 2.97
CA LEU A 166 -1.08 22.13 2.27
C LEU A 166 -0.59 20.95 3.13
N CYS A 167 0.56 21.11 3.79
CA CYS A 167 1.08 20.10 4.71
C CYS A 167 0.14 19.90 5.91
N ALA A 168 -0.39 20.97 6.49
CA ALA A 168 -1.35 20.90 7.58
C ALA A 168 -2.67 20.25 7.15
N GLY A 169 -3.18 20.60 5.97
CA GLY A 169 -4.37 19.97 5.38
C GLY A 169 -4.19 18.48 5.15
N TYR A 170 -3.04 18.07 4.60
CA TYR A 170 -2.68 16.66 4.43
C TYR A 170 -2.59 15.91 5.77
N ALA A 171 -1.93 16.50 6.75
CA ALA A 171 -1.82 15.92 8.09
C ALA A 171 -3.17 15.77 8.77
N GLY A 172 -4.06 16.77 8.65
CA GLY A 172 -5.42 16.74 9.18
C GLY A 172 -6.27 15.67 8.51
N LEU A 173 -6.26 15.59 7.18
CA LEU A 173 -6.97 14.55 6.43
C LEU A 173 -6.49 13.15 6.82
N LYS A 174 -5.18 12.97 6.89
CA LYS A 174 -4.57 11.70 7.28
C LYS A 174 -4.98 11.28 8.67
N LEU A 175 -4.91 12.20 9.65
CA LEU A 175 -5.33 11.93 11.02
C LEU A 175 -6.81 11.55 11.07
N GLY A 176 -7.67 12.25 10.34
CA GLY A 176 -9.09 11.91 10.22
C GLY A 176 -9.31 10.48 9.69
N CYS A 177 -8.59 10.09 8.65
CA CYS A 177 -8.66 8.71 8.12
C CYS A 177 -8.18 7.67 9.15
N VAL A 178 -7.13 7.98 9.93
CA VAL A 178 -6.62 7.07 10.99
C VAL A 178 -7.65 6.91 12.10
N ILE A 179 -8.28 8.01 12.55
CA ILE A 179 -9.32 7.97 13.58
C ILE A 179 -10.52 7.13 13.10
N VAL A 180 -10.96 7.30 11.85
CA VAL A 180 -12.05 6.49 11.29
C VAL A 180 -11.66 5.02 11.22
N ALA A 181 -10.44 4.71 10.79
CA ALA A 181 -9.97 3.33 10.70
C ALA A 181 -9.90 2.65 12.08
N ASP A 182 -9.41 3.38 13.10
CA ASP A 182 -9.34 2.89 14.48
C ASP A 182 -10.76 2.70 15.09
N TYR A 183 -11.67 3.63 14.80
CA TYR A 183 -13.07 3.49 15.20
C TYR A 183 -13.74 2.24 14.64
N LEU A 184 -13.42 1.88 13.41
CA LEU A 184 -13.92 0.66 12.77
C LEU A 184 -13.32 -0.62 13.39
N GLU A 185 -12.07 -0.55 13.89
CA GLU A 185 -11.41 -1.69 14.53
C GLU A 185 -11.91 -1.94 15.96
N VAL A 186 -12.16 -0.89 16.74
CA VAL A 186 -12.61 -1.00 18.15
C VAL A 186 -14.13 -1.20 18.28
N ASP A 187 -14.76 -1.79 17.29
CA ASP A 187 -16.20 -2.09 17.26
C ASP A 187 -17.10 -0.88 17.62
N LYS A 188 -16.67 0.30 17.18
CA LYS A 188 -17.38 1.57 17.40
C LYS A 188 -17.47 2.02 18.87
N ASP A 189 -16.56 1.57 19.73
CA ASP A 189 -16.44 2.07 21.09
C ASP A 189 -15.73 3.44 21.13
N VAL A 190 -16.52 4.49 21.24
CA VAL A 190 -16.04 5.88 21.29
C VAL A 190 -15.16 6.13 22.53
N GLY A 191 -15.46 5.49 23.66
CA GLY A 191 -14.67 5.66 24.90
C GLY A 191 -13.25 5.12 24.75
N LEU A 192 -13.11 4.00 24.10
CA LEU A 192 -11.80 3.40 23.81
C LEU A 192 -11.04 4.22 22.77
N LEU A 193 -11.71 4.69 21.71
CA LEU A 193 -11.15 5.57 20.69
C LEU A 193 -10.55 6.86 21.31
N LEU A 194 -11.29 7.55 22.17
CA LEU A 194 -10.81 8.78 22.81
C LEU A 194 -9.52 8.58 23.58
N LYS A 195 -9.34 7.42 24.24
CA LYS A 195 -8.10 7.06 24.96
C LYS A 195 -6.92 6.84 23.99
N GLN A 196 -7.17 6.49 22.74
CA GLN A 196 -6.13 6.21 21.75
C GLN A 196 -5.71 7.45 20.95
N ILE A 197 -6.50 8.54 20.92
CA ILE A 197 -6.21 9.75 20.14
C ILE A 197 -4.77 10.27 20.33
N PRO A 198 -4.23 10.44 21.54
CA PRO A 198 -2.85 10.95 21.69
C PRO A 198 -1.81 10.07 21.03
N LYS A 199 -2.00 8.75 21.07
CA LYS A 199 -1.14 7.77 20.40
C LYS A 199 -1.25 7.90 18.89
N LEU A 200 -2.46 8.01 18.34
CA LEU A 200 -2.71 8.14 16.89
C LEU A 200 -2.11 9.44 16.34
N VAL A 201 -2.21 10.53 17.08
CA VAL A 201 -1.57 11.81 16.74
C VAL A 201 -0.05 11.65 16.68
N TRP A 202 0.55 11.04 17.68
CA TRP A 202 1.99 10.80 17.72
C TRP A 202 2.46 9.93 16.55
N GLU A 203 1.77 8.83 16.29
CA GLU A 203 2.08 7.93 15.17
C GLU A 203 1.97 8.64 13.81
N THR A 204 0.96 9.50 13.64
CA THR A 204 0.80 10.31 12.43
C THR A 204 1.97 11.27 12.24
N ILE A 205 2.44 11.93 13.30
CA ILE A 205 3.62 12.82 13.26
C ILE A 205 4.87 12.03 12.86
N VAL A 206 5.11 10.91 13.51
CA VAL A 206 6.27 10.04 13.21
C VAL A 206 6.24 9.58 11.75
N GLU A 207 5.07 9.21 11.23
CA GLU A 207 4.94 8.76 9.83
C GLU A 207 5.21 9.89 8.83
N ILE A 208 4.77 11.11 9.12
CA ILE A 208 5.08 12.29 8.29
C ILE A 208 6.59 12.55 8.29
N CYS A 209 7.25 12.48 9.44
CA CYS A 209 8.71 12.64 9.53
C CYS A 209 9.47 11.54 8.76
N LEU A 210 8.99 10.29 8.83
CA LEU A 210 9.59 9.18 8.10
C LEU A 210 9.31 9.20 6.60
N HIS A 211 8.35 9.99 6.14
CA HIS A 211 7.93 10.01 4.73
C HIS A 211 9.10 10.30 3.77
N VAL A 212 9.99 11.22 4.11
CA VAL A 212 11.17 11.57 3.30
C VAL A 212 12.10 10.37 3.13
N LEU A 213 12.40 9.67 4.23
CA LEU A 213 13.28 8.50 4.23
C LEU A 213 12.66 7.33 3.46
N ILE A 214 11.37 7.10 3.64
CA ILE A 214 10.61 6.08 2.92
C ILE A 214 10.60 6.38 1.42
N THR A 215 10.36 7.64 1.04
CA THR A 215 10.40 8.10 -0.36
C THR A 215 11.79 7.85 -0.98
N GLY A 216 12.85 8.16 -0.25
CA GLY A 216 14.23 7.87 -0.68
C GLY A 216 14.48 6.38 -0.90
N ALA A 217 14.02 5.51 0.01
CA ALA A 217 14.14 4.06 -0.14
C ALA A 217 13.34 3.53 -1.36
N ARG A 218 12.16 4.07 -1.62
CA ARG A 218 11.35 3.72 -2.78
C ARG A 218 12.04 4.13 -4.09
N LEU A 219 12.59 5.33 -4.17
CA LEU A 219 13.36 5.79 -5.34
C LEU A 219 14.61 4.94 -5.56
N TYR A 220 15.32 4.59 -4.49
CA TYR A 220 16.45 3.67 -4.58
C TYR A 220 16.02 2.31 -5.16
N GLY A 221 14.88 1.78 -4.72
CA GLY A 221 14.27 0.57 -5.27
C GLY A 221 13.98 0.66 -6.77
N MET A 222 13.46 1.81 -7.23
CA MET A 222 13.22 2.05 -8.66
C MET A 222 14.52 2.04 -9.47
N VAL A 223 15.54 2.75 -8.99
CA VAL A 223 16.85 2.82 -9.65
C VAL A 223 17.53 1.46 -9.70
N THR A 224 17.52 0.70 -8.62
CA THR A 224 18.13 -0.63 -8.56
C THR A 224 17.40 -1.64 -9.45
N PHE A 225 16.07 -1.55 -9.53
CA PHE A 225 15.29 -2.36 -10.44
C PHE A 225 15.64 -2.08 -11.91
N LEU A 226 15.68 -0.82 -12.31
CA LEU A 226 16.04 -0.41 -13.67
C LEU A 226 17.47 -0.85 -14.03
N LYS A 227 18.43 -0.66 -13.12
CA LYS A 227 19.82 -1.13 -13.34
C LYS A 227 19.89 -2.63 -13.58
N ARG A 228 19.15 -3.44 -12.84
CA ARG A 228 19.13 -4.89 -13.05
C ARG A 228 18.51 -5.28 -14.39
N ARG A 229 17.47 -4.59 -14.86
CA ARG A 229 16.87 -4.84 -16.19
C ARG A 229 17.70 -4.34 -17.36
N LEU A 230 18.57 -3.35 -17.16
CA LEU A 230 19.45 -2.83 -18.22
C LEU A 230 20.74 -3.65 -18.38
N VAL A 231 21.05 -4.53 -17.43
CA VAL A 231 22.27 -5.37 -17.42
C VAL A 231 21.99 -6.79 -17.96
N TRP A 232 20.71 -7.11 -18.24
CA TRP A 232 20.27 -8.34 -18.92
C TRP A 232 19.66 -7.93 -20.28
#